data_c9f356b19e9531607e07fbfd42fc1c97
#
_entry.id   c9f356b19e9531607e07fbfd42fc1c97
#
_cell.length_a   1.000
_cell.length_b   1.000
_cell.length_c   1.000
_cell.angle_alpha   90.00
_cell.angle_beta   90.00
_cell.angle_gamma   90.00
#
_symmetry.space_group_name_H-M   'P 1'
#
loop_
_entity.id
_entity.type
_entity.pdbx_description
1 polymer ?
#
loop_
_entity_poly.entity_id
_entity_poly.type
_entity_poly.pdbx_seq_one_letter_code
_entity_poly.pdbx_strand_id
1 'polypeptide(L)'
;MAFDGGDYGTKFAAGSPLKLEMRNSEMHGYNPSLFNRDHSVTGFLTQKFVDPVTEFYTAGGSTSGTSAPTILFRLAELYLNVAECHAALGNTQEAIDALNPVRERAGIPKLTLADITNNMTIKDWVHNERFVELWNEGHRFFDVRRWAEGAKYF
;
A
#
# COMPACT_ATOMS: atom_id res chain seq x y z
N MET A 1 -8.18 8.72 -14.97
CA MET A 1 -9.39 7.89 -15.11
C MET A 1 -10.57 8.85 -15.22
N ALA A 2 -11.43 8.69 -16.21
CA ALA A 2 -12.63 9.51 -16.34
C ALA A 2 -13.81 8.76 -15.74
N PHE A 3 -14.70 9.48 -15.06
CA PHE A 3 -15.92 8.93 -14.50
C PHE A 3 -16.99 8.89 -15.60
N ASP A 4 -17.71 7.80 -15.73
CA ASP A 4 -18.68 7.59 -16.81
C ASP A 4 -20.10 8.14 -16.52
N GLY A 5 -20.31 8.67 -15.34
CA GLY A 5 -21.58 9.26 -14.94
C GLY A 5 -22.62 8.31 -14.35
N GLY A 6 -22.27 7.04 -14.06
CA GLY A 6 -23.16 6.05 -13.48
C GLY A 6 -24.04 6.55 -12.33
N ASP A 7 -24.41 5.75 -11.37
CA ASP A 7 -25.33 6.11 -10.27
C ASP A 7 -24.95 7.35 -9.44
N TYR A 8 -23.72 7.80 -9.58
CA TYR A 8 -23.22 9.07 -9.02
C TYR A 8 -23.43 10.27 -9.95
N GLY A 9 -24.03 10.07 -11.10
CA GLY A 9 -24.11 11.01 -12.22
C GLY A 9 -24.84 12.33 -11.97
N THR A 10 -25.57 12.47 -10.88
CA THR A 10 -26.17 13.77 -10.53
C THR A 10 -25.13 14.80 -10.05
N LYS A 11 -23.94 14.35 -9.67
CA LYS A 11 -22.87 15.21 -9.15
C LYS A 11 -21.70 15.40 -10.12
N PHE A 12 -21.53 14.49 -11.08
CA PHE A 12 -20.42 14.50 -12.01
C PHE A 12 -20.92 14.28 -13.43
N ALA A 13 -20.53 15.14 -14.36
CA ALA A 13 -20.79 14.92 -15.76
C ALA A 13 -19.95 13.73 -16.28
N ALA A 14 -20.52 12.91 -17.16
CA ALA A 14 -19.79 11.82 -17.82
C ALA A 14 -18.52 12.35 -18.47
N GLY A 15 -17.40 11.64 -18.30
CA GLY A 15 -16.10 12.05 -18.82
C GLY A 15 -15.36 13.10 -17.98
N SER A 16 -15.95 13.61 -16.92
CA SER A 16 -15.26 14.53 -16.02
C SER A 16 -14.12 13.82 -15.28
N PRO A 17 -12.97 14.48 -15.06
CA PRO A 17 -11.94 13.92 -14.22
C PRO A 17 -12.49 13.73 -12.81
N LEU A 18 -12.35 12.51 -12.26
CA LEU A 18 -12.78 12.19 -10.92
C LEU A 18 -11.94 12.97 -9.92
N LYS A 19 -12.52 13.94 -9.26
CA LYS A 19 -11.95 14.55 -8.07
C LYS A 19 -12.33 13.66 -6.88
N LEU A 20 -11.41 12.82 -6.47
CA LEU A 20 -11.57 11.99 -5.29
C LEU A 20 -11.29 12.83 -4.04
N GLU A 21 -12.32 13.51 -3.55
CA GLU A 21 -12.28 14.01 -2.18
C GLU A 21 -12.61 12.86 -1.23
N MET A 22 -11.58 12.24 -0.73
CA MET A 22 -11.67 11.00 0.04
C MET A 22 -12.05 11.23 1.50
N ARG A 23 -11.97 12.46 1.95
CA ARG A 23 -12.36 12.85 3.30
C ARG A 23 -13.67 13.57 3.23
N ASN A 24 -14.63 13.11 4.01
CA ASN A 24 -15.89 13.82 4.20
C ASN A 24 -16.61 14.13 2.87
N SER A 25 -16.44 13.24 1.88
CA SER A 25 -16.91 13.53 0.55
C SER A 25 -18.41 13.37 0.48
N GLU A 26 -19.06 14.42 0.05
CA GLU A 26 -20.45 14.35 -0.39
C GLU A 26 -20.65 13.34 -1.54
N MET A 27 -19.58 12.89 -2.14
CA MET A 27 -19.55 11.98 -3.28
C MET A 27 -20.13 10.61 -2.94
N HIS A 28 -19.96 10.14 -1.70
CA HIS A 28 -20.53 8.89 -1.22
C HIS A 28 -21.78 9.09 -0.37
N GLY A 29 -22.45 10.24 -0.56
CA GLY A 29 -23.69 10.52 0.16
C GLY A 29 -23.51 10.37 1.66
N TYR A 30 -22.62 11.16 2.25
CA TYR A 30 -22.52 11.24 3.70
C TYR A 30 -23.91 11.40 4.28
N ASN A 31 -24.46 10.33 4.77
CA ASN A 31 -25.67 10.34 5.57
C ASN A 31 -25.25 10.07 7.01
N PRO A 32 -25.30 11.07 7.89
CA PRO A 32 -24.93 10.90 9.28
C PRO A 32 -25.78 9.85 10.03
N SER A 33 -26.92 9.49 9.47
CA SER A 33 -27.82 8.45 9.98
C SER A 33 -27.46 7.04 9.51
N LEU A 34 -26.60 6.91 8.50
CA LEU A 34 -26.08 5.64 8.02
C LEU A 34 -24.61 5.56 8.40
N PHE A 35 -24.17 4.45 8.95
CA PHE A 35 -22.77 4.23 9.26
C PHE A 35 -21.91 4.47 8.01
N ASN A 36 -21.00 5.45 8.08
CA ASN A 36 -20.07 5.81 7.03
C ASN A 36 -19.05 4.70 6.77
N ARG A 37 -19.46 3.63 6.12
CA ARG A 37 -18.61 2.50 5.77
C ARG A 37 -17.78 2.75 4.52
N ASP A 38 -18.15 3.73 3.72
CA ASP A 38 -17.76 3.83 2.32
C ASP A 38 -16.70 4.90 2.05
N HIS A 39 -16.10 5.46 3.10
CA HIS A 39 -15.03 6.45 2.95
C HIS A 39 -13.80 6.08 3.80
N SER A 40 -12.65 6.48 3.31
CA SER A 40 -11.41 6.34 4.06
C SER A 40 -11.26 7.46 5.08
N VAL A 41 -11.08 7.13 6.36
CA VAL A 41 -10.83 8.11 7.43
C VAL A 41 -9.55 8.91 7.18
N THR A 42 -8.56 8.29 6.55
CA THR A 42 -7.26 8.91 6.24
C THR A 42 -7.25 9.70 4.95
N GLY A 43 -8.23 9.47 4.06
CA GLY A 43 -8.26 10.01 2.71
C GLY A 43 -7.43 9.24 1.70
N PHE A 44 -6.84 8.10 2.08
CA PHE A 44 -6.10 7.23 1.17
C PHE A 44 -6.90 5.96 0.87
N LEU A 45 -6.88 5.55 -0.40
CA LEU A 45 -7.41 4.26 -0.84
C LEU A 45 -6.26 3.33 -1.22
N THR A 46 -6.47 2.05 -0.98
CA THR A 46 -5.53 1.04 -1.49
C THR A 46 -5.80 0.75 -2.96
N GLN A 47 -4.73 0.74 -3.75
CA GLN A 47 -4.73 0.22 -5.12
C GLN A 47 -4.19 -1.21 -5.19
N LYS A 48 -3.66 -1.71 -4.09
CA LYS A 48 -3.11 -3.06 -4.03
C LYS A 48 -4.22 -4.08 -4.26
N PHE A 49 -3.93 -5.10 -5.04
CA PHE A 49 -4.88 -6.15 -5.45
C PHE A 49 -6.07 -5.67 -6.31
N VAL A 50 -6.05 -4.44 -6.76
CA VAL A 50 -7.03 -3.94 -7.72
C VAL A 50 -6.49 -4.16 -9.12
N ASP A 51 -7.26 -4.88 -9.94
CA ASP A 51 -6.98 -5.00 -11.37
C ASP A 51 -7.47 -3.72 -12.06
N PRO A 52 -6.56 -2.91 -12.65
CA PRO A 52 -6.93 -1.65 -13.28
C PRO A 52 -7.67 -1.83 -14.62
N VAL A 53 -7.72 -3.06 -15.14
CA VAL A 53 -8.28 -3.36 -16.45
C VAL A 53 -9.67 -3.97 -16.34
N THR A 54 -9.96 -4.65 -15.23
CA THR A 54 -11.26 -5.29 -15.03
C THR A 54 -12.30 -4.28 -14.55
N GLU A 55 -13.37 -4.12 -15.31
CA GLU A 55 -14.55 -3.39 -14.87
C GLU A 55 -15.30 -4.22 -13.83
N PHE A 56 -15.30 -3.78 -12.59
CA PHE A 56 -15.98 -4.45 -11.47
C PHE A 56 -17.50 -4.25 -11.49
N TYR A 57 -17.97 -3.21 -12.17
CA TYR A 57 -19.36 -2.86 -12.26
C TYR A 57 -19.81 -2.87 -13.73
N THR A 58 -20.79 -3.68 -14.04
CA THR A 58 -21.50 -3.61 -15.31
C THR A 58 -22.61 -2.56 -15.21
N ALA A 59 -23.10 -2.07 -16.34
CA ALA A 59 -24.20 -1.11 -16.42
C ALA A 59 -25.50 -1.56 -15.70
N GLY A 60 -25.59 -2.81 -15.28
CA GLY A 60 -26.71 -3.35 -14.49
C GLY A 60 -26.44 -3.46 -12.99
N GLY A 61 -25.35 -2.90 -12.48
CA GLY A 61 -25.02 -2.96 -11.05
C GLY A 61 -24.49 -4.31 -10.57
N SER A 62 -24.26 -5.26 -11.47
CA SER A 62 -23.63 -6.54 -11.12
C SER A 62 -22.13 -6.38 -10.95
N THR A 63 -21.58 -6.93 -9.86
CA THR A 63 -20.14 -7.09 -9.70
C THR A 63 -19.67 -8.30 -10.49
N SER A 64 -18.72 -8.12 -11.41
CA SER A 64 -18.04 -9.26 -12.01
C SER A 64 -16.80 -9.61 -11.19
N GLY A 65 -16.57 -10.91 -11.00
CA GLY A 65 -15.34 -11.39 -10.39
C GLY A 65 -14.15 -11.08 -11.30
N THR A 66 -13.01 -10.78 -10.70
CA THR A 66 -11.75 -10.68 -11.43
C THR A 66 -11.16 -12.07 -11.65
N SER A 67 -10.56 -12.28 -12.82
CA SER A 67 -9.72 -13.45 -13.12
C SER A 67 -8.25 -13.22 -12.78
N ALA A 68 -7.93 -12.08 -12.15
CA ALA A 68 -6.56 -11.78 -11.75
C ALA A 68 -6.02 -12.83 -10.78
N PRO A 69 -4.80 -13.32 -10.99
CA PRO A 69 -4.19 -14.33 -10.11
C PRO A 69 -3.97 -13.77 -8.71
N THR A 70 -4.26 -14.57 -7.71
CA THR A 70 -3.92 -14.23 -6.32
C THR A 70 -2.42 -14.37 -6.11
N ILE A 71 -1.76 -13.30 -5.71
CA ILE A 71 -0.34 -13.29 -5.40
C ILE A 71 -0.16 -13.84 -3.99
N LEU A 72 0.54 -14.97 -3.85
CA LEU A 72 0.86 -15.57 -2.56
C LEU A 72 2.16 -15.01 -1.97
N PHE A 73 3.16 -14.79 -2.80
CA PHE A 73 4.41 -14.11 -2.47
C PHE A 73 5.02 -13.50 -3.73
N ARG A 74 5.90 -12.53 -3.56
CA ARG A 74 6.47 -11.78 -4.67
C ARG A 74 7.93 -11.42 -4.44
N LEU A 75 8.62 -11.08 -5.52
CA LEU A 75 10.07 -10.84 -5.53
C LEU A 75 10.51 -9.77 -4.53
N ALA A 76 9.71 -8.72 -4.31
CA ALA A 76 10.03 -7.69 -3.32
C ALA A 76 10.17 -8.25 -1.90
N GLU A 77 9.35 -9.23 -1.52
CA GLU A 77 9.50 -9.91 -0.23
C GLU A 77 10.85 -10.62 -0.11
N LEU A 78 11.31 -11.26 -1.18
CA LEU A 78 12.61 -11.94 -1.18
C LEU A 78 13.76 -10.94 -1.00
N TYR A 79 13.74 -9.81 -1.70
CA TYR A 79 14.73 -8.73 -1.50
C TYR A 79 14.72 -8.23 -0.05
N LEU A 80 13.55 -8.02 0.52
CA LEU A 80 13.40 -7.55 1.89
C LEU A 80 13.85 -8.60 2.92
N ASN A 81 13.64 -9.89 2.64
CA ASN A 81 14.15 -10.97 3.48
C ASN A 81 15.69 -11.01 3.45
N VAL A 82 16.32 -10.87 2.28
CA VAL A 82 17.78 -10.79 2.14
C VAL A 82 18.32 -9.56 2.87
N ALA A 83 17.71 -8.40 2.70
CA ALA A 83 18.09 -7.16 3.38
C ALA A 83 18.04 -7.32 4.91
N GLU A 84 17.00 -7.97 5.41
CA GLU A 84 16.84 -8.23 6.85
C GLU A 84 17.91 -9.17 7.40
N CYS A 85 18.23 -10.23 6.66
CA CYS A 85 19.30 -11.15 7.04
C CYS A 85 20.65 -10.42 7.11
N HIS A 86 20.99 -9.60 6.11
CA HIS A 86 22.21 -8.82 6.11
C HIS A 86 22.25 -7.79 7.24
N ALA A 87 21.15 -7.10 7.50
CA ALA A 87 21.04 -6.17 8.62
C ALA A 87 21.24 -6.85 9.98
N ALA A 88 20.72 -8.07 10.15
CA ALA A 88 20.89 -8.85 11.37
C ALA A 88 22.34 -9.34 11.56
N LEU A 89 23.05 -9.60 10.46
CA LEU A 89 24.46 -9.99 10.47
C LEU A 89 25.43 -8.81 10.58
N GLY A 90 24.95 -7.57 10.58
CA GLY A 90 25.78 -6.36 10.60
C GLY A 90 26.37 -5.97 9.25
N ASN A 91 25.97 -6.62 8.16
CA ASN A 91 26.41 -6.36 6.80
C ASN A 91 25.59 -5.20 6.21
N THR A 92 25.92 -3.96 6.62
CA THR A 92 25.13 -2.78 6.32
C THR A 92 25.05 -2.48 4.82
N GLN A 93 26.18 -2.58 4.10
CA GLN A 93 26.18 -2.28 2.67
C GLN A 93 25.35 -3.28 1.87
N GLU A 94 25.48 -4.55 2.16
CA GLU A 94 24.73 -5.63 1.49
C GLU A 94 23.23 -5.52 1.79
N ALA A 95 22.87 -5.08 2.99
CA ALA A 95 21.47 -4.78 3.31
C ALA A 95 20.91 -3.61 2.48
N ILE A 96 21.70 -2.55 2.31
CA ILE A 96 21.35 -1.40 1.45
C ILE A 96 21.21 -1.86 0.00
N ASP A 97 22.14 -2.67 -0.50
CA ASP A 97 22.13 -3.16 -1.88
C ASP A 97 20.91 -4.04 -2.16
N ALA A 98 20.44 -4.79 -1.16
CA ALA A 98 19.23 -5.58 -1.25
C ALA A 98 17.94 -4.74 -1.15
N LEU A 99 17.94 -3.61 -0.43
CA LEU A 99 16.80 -2.69 -0.35
C LEU A 99 16.61 -1.87 -1.61
N ASN A 100 17.69 -1.44 -2.23
CA ASN A 100 17.67 -0.46 -3.30
C ASN A 100 16.85 -0.86 -4.54
N PRO A 101 16.80 -2.13 -4.98
CA PRO A 101 15.93 -2.54 -6.08
C PRO A 101 14.43 -2.28 -5.80
N VAL A 102 13.98 -2.43 -4.55
CA VAL A 102 12.60 -2.14 -4.15
C VAL A 102 12.33 -0.64 -4.23
N ARG A 103 13.24 0.16 -3.69
CA ARG A 103 13.16 1.62 -3.66
C ARG A 103 13.20 2.22 -5.07
N GLU A 104 14.11 1.74 -5.92
CA GLU A 104 14.24 2.18 -7.30
C GLU A 104 12.97 1.89 -8.12
N ARG A 105 12.39 0.71 -7.96
CA ARG A 105 11.11 0.35 -8.58
C ARG A 105 9.98 1.28 -8.11
N ALA A 106 9.99 1.68 -6.84
CA ALA A 106 9.00 2.60 -6.28
C ALA A 106 9.23 4.06 -6.68
N GLY A 107 10.31 4.39 -7.39
CA GLY A 107 10.66 5.74 -7.80
C GLY A 107 11.15 6.65 -6.66
N ILE A 108 11.61 6.06 -5.56
CA ILE A 108 12.15 6.80 -4.42
C ILE A 108 13.69 6.73 -4.40
N PRO A 109 14.37 7.72 -3.78
CA PRO A 109 15.83 7.75 -3.75
C PRO A 109 16.45 6.48 -3.17
N LYS A 110 17.56 6.04 -3.75
CA LYS A 110 18.36 4.95 -3.21
C LYS A 110 18.90 5.30 -1.84
N LEU A 111 18.94 4.31 -0.99
CA LEU A 111 19.57 4.40 0.33
C LEU A 111 21.10 4.32 0.15
N THR A 112 21.83 5.07 0.95
CA THR A 112 23.29 5.10 1.00
C THR A 112 23.76 4.92 2.44
N LEU A 113 25.07 4.69 2.63
CA LEU A 113 25.65 4.62 3.99
C LEU A 113 25.47 5.93 4.77
N ALA A 114 25.38 7.06 4.07
CA ALA A 114 25.19 8.37 4.72
C ALA A 114 23.80 8.53 5.38
N ASP A 115 22.83 7.73 4.94
CA ASP A 115 21.47 7.73 5.50
C ASP A 115 21.36 6.90 6.78
N ILE A 116 22.39 6.09 7.09
CA ILE A 116 22.43 5.25 8.27
C ILE A 116 22.96 6.06 9.45
N THR A 117 22.14 6.26 10.46
CA THR A 117 22.45 7.06 11.63
C THR A 117 22.11 6.31 12.92
N ASN A 118 22.53 6.85 14.07
CA ASN A 118 22.17 6.26 15.37
C ASN A 118 20.64 6.30 15.64
N ASN A 119 19.94 7.24 15.03
CA ASN A 119 18.49 7.39 15.18
C ASN A 119 17.68 6.60 14.14
N MET A 120 18.33 6.19 13.05
CA MET A 120 17.73 5.41 11.97
C MET A 120 18.77 4.40 11.48
N THR A 121 18.81 3.27 12.15
CA THR A 121 19.77 2.20 11.85
C THR A 121 19.36 1.45 10.58
N ILE A 122 20.26 0.66 10.02
CA ILE A 122 19.93 -0.21 8.88
C ILE A 122 18.76 -1.15 9.19
N LYS A 123 18.66 -1.63 10.43
CA LYS A 123 17.54 -2.45 10.87
C LYS A 123 16.22 -1.67 10.80
N ASP A 124 16.21 -0.41 11.25
CA ASP A 124 15.02 0.44 11.21
C ASP A 124 14.60 0.72 9.76
N TRP A 125 15.56 0.95 8.87
CA TRP A 125 15.29 1.12 7.44
C TRP A 125 14.65 -0.13 6.82
N VAL A 126 15.19 -1.31 7.10
CA VAL A 126 14.63 -2.58 6.61
C VAL A 126 13.22 -2.80 7.15
N HIS A 127 13.00 -2.59 8.44
CA HIS A 127 11.69 -2.75 9.06
C HIS A 127 10.65 -1.77 8.49
N ASN A 128 11.08 -0.53 8.26
CA ASN A 128 10.21 0.48 7.65
C ASN A 128 9.88 0.14 6.18
N GLU A 129 10.86 -0.24 5.39
CA GLU A 129 10.65 -0.62 3.99
C GLU A 129 9.72 -1.84 3.88
N ARG A 130 9.90 -2.85 4.74
CA ARG A 130 8.97 -4.00 4.82
C ARG A 130 7.56 -3.56 5.16
N PHE A 131 7.40 -2.65 6.10
CA PHE A 131 6.09 -2.14 6.50
C PHE A 131 5.38 -1.43 5.34
N VAL A 132 6.09 -0.58 4.62
CA VAL A 132 5.52 0.21 3.52
C VAL A 132 5.26 -0.68 2.29
N GLU A 133 6.27 -1.45 1.89
CA GLU A 133 6.21 -2.26 0.66
C GLU A 133 5.21 -3.41 0.77
N LEU A 134 5.16 -4.10 1.92
CA LEU A 134 4.28 -5.25 2.15
C LEU A 134 2.98 -4.86 2.86
N TRP A 135 2.65 -3.57 2.87
CA TRP A 135 1.40 -3.09 3.44
C TRP A 135 0.20 -3.79 2.80
N ASN A 136 -0.77 -4.18 3.64
CA ASN A 136 -1.99 -4.92 3.25
C ASN A 136 -1.74 -6.33 2.65
N GLU A 137 -0.55 -6.90 2.85
CA GLU A 137 -0.21 -8.27 2.44
C GLU A 137 -0.15 -9.26 3.63
N GLY A 138 -0.56 -8.83 4.81
CA GLY A 138 -0.62 -9.69 6.01
C GLY A 138 0.71 -9.85 6.76
N HIS A 139 1.81 -9.33 6.25
CA HIS A 139 3.16 -9.53 6.83
C HIS A 139 3.34 -8.86 8.19
N ARG A 140 2.81 -7.65 8.38
CA ARG A 140 3.07 -6.82 9.57
C ARG A 140 2.82 -7.53 10.89
N PHE A 141 1.74 -8.28 10.97
CA PHE A 141 1.38 -9.03 12.18
C PHE A 141 2.45 -10.04 12.59
N PHE A 142 3.02 -10.74 11.63
CA PHE A 142 4.07 -11.74 11.86
C PHE A 142 5.43 -11.08 12.10
N ASP A 143 5.77 -10.06 11.32
CA ASP A 143 7.02 -9.31 11.42
C ASP A 143 7.21 -8.72 12.83
N VAL A 144 6.23 -7.99 13.34
CA VAL A 144 6.29 -7.37 14.67
C VAL A 144 6.46 -8.41 15.78
N ARG A 145 5.85 -9.60 15.63
CA ARG A 145 6.02 -10.70 16.60
C ARG A 145 7.40 -11.31 16.55
N ARG A 146 7.91 -11.65 15.37
CA ARG A 146 9.23 -12.27 15.25
C ARG A 146 10.37 -11.32 15.61
N TRP A 147 10.15 -9.99 15.49
CA TRP A 147 11.10 -8.97 15.96
C TRP A 147 10.99 -8.68 17.45
N ALA A 148 10.02 -9.27 18.16
CA ALA A 148 9.68 -8.96 19.55
C ALA A 148 9.39 -7.47 19.81
N GLU A 149 8.86 -6.77 18.83
CA GLU A 149 8.60 -5.32 18.88
C GLU A 149 7.10 -4.99 19.14
N GLY A 150 6.32 -5.98 19.62
CA GLY A 150 4.89 -5.79 19.85
C GLY A 150 4.56 -4.59 20.73
N ALA A 151 5.27 -4.41 21.84
CA ALA A 151 5.05 -3.28 22.76
C ALA A 151 5.37 -1.90 22.14
N LYS A 152 6.08 -1.84 21.02
CA LYS A 152 6.38 -0.60 20.30
C LYS A 152 5.21 -0.14 19.41
N TYR A 153 4.36 -1.08 19.00
CA TYR A 153 3.36 -0.84 17.96
C TYR A 153 1.90 -1.11 18.38
N PHE A 154 1.70 -1.68 19.59
CA PHE A 154 0.37 -2.01 20.14
C PHE A 154 0.20 -1.53 21.57
#